data_aeeda8f0ff3122dfd11f603b33657b85
#
_entry.id   aeeda8f0ff3122dfd11f603b33657b85
#
_cell.length_a   1.000
_cell.length_b   1.000
_cell.length_c   1.000
_cell.angle_alpha   90.00
_cell.angle_beta   90.00
_cell.angle_gamma   90.00
#
_symmetry.space_group_name_H-M   'P 1'
#
loop_
_entity.id
_entity.type
_entity.pdbx_description
1 polymer ?
#
loop_
_entity_poly.entity_id
_entity_poly.type
_entity_poly.pdbx_seq_one_letter_code
_entity_poly.pdbx_strand_id
1 'polypeptide(L)'
;MTPRTLVPILALALACARAPAPAAPRAAAASPAEFFPLAVGNAWTYVDESPALPPERRGATRTVRILERTADGYFRDSDRGELRVDGACVHDRLRRLLCAPLAQGQQWSSVVSASSTERYEIAAVGETAETPAGRFEGCVRVRAHNRAGPTTDNVLEITYAPGVGPVRIETWAVVEGNVAPQVRAVLGSYRVGGK
;
A
#
# COMPACT_ATOMS: atom_id res chain seq x y z
N MET A 1 28.03 -49.44 68.48
CA MET A 1 28.17 -48.12 67.87
C MET A 1 28.83 -48.31 66.51
N THR A 2 28.04 -48.33 65.41
CA THR A 2 28.54 -48.54 64.08
C THR A 2 28.32 -47.23 63.28
N PRO A 3 29.34 -46.66 62.63
CA PRO A 3 29.20 -45.43 61.85
C PRO A 3 28.55 -45.73 60.53
N ARG A 4 27.49 -44.98 60.20
CA ARG A 4 26.85 -44.96 58.89
C ARG A 4 27.64 -44.05 57.92
N THR A 5 28.17 -44.65 56.86
CA THR A 5 28.83 -43.95 55.74
C THR A 5 27.76 -43.43 54.83
N LEU A 6 27.69 -42.09 54.66
CA LEU A 6 26.87 -41.42 53.62
C LEU A 6 27.63 -41.39 52.30
N VAL A 7 27.04 -41.97 51.24
CA VAL A 7 27.52 -41.88 49.86
C VAL A 7 26.81 -40.72 49.17
N PRO A 8 27.49 -39.70 48.61
CA PRO A 8 26.83 -38.65 47.82
C PRO A 8 26.49 -39.16 46.42
N ILE A 9 25.22 -39.06 46.04
CA ILE A 9 24.75 -39.30 44.69
C ILE A 9 24.98 -38.03 43.85
N LEU A 10 25.91 -38.12 42.92
CA LEU A 10 26.20 -37.05 41.92
C LEU A 10 25.17 -37.15 40.79
N ALA A 11 24.21 -36.23 40.75
CA ALA A 11 23.25 -36.13 39.68
C ALA A 11 23.85 -35.40 38.47
N LEU A 12 24.12 -36.13 37.41
CA LEU A 12 24.59 -35.59 36.11
C LEU A 12 23.38 -35.02 35.38
N ALA A 13 23.24 -33.66 35.32
CA ALA A 13 22.24 -32.99 34.51
C ALA A 13 22.72 -32.92 33.05
N LEU A 14 22.15 -33.76 32.16
CA LEU A 14 22.33 -33.61 30.69
C LEU A 14 21.57 -32.38 30.23
N ALA A 15 22.29 -31.29 29.98
CA ALA A 15 21.76 -30.13 29.25
C ALA A 15 21.65 -30.48 27.75
N CYS A 16 20.43 -30.78 27.29
CA CYS A 16 20.14 -30.87 25.84
C CYS A 16 20.22 -29.47 25.23
N ALA A 17 21.33 -29.11 24.65
CA ALA A 17 21.46 -27.92 23.80
C ALA A 17 20.57 -28.08 22.58
N ARG A 18 19.44 -27.35 22.58
CA ARG A 18 18.54 -27.28 21.43
C ARG A 18 19.22 -26.49 20.31
N ALA A 19 19.55 -27.13 19.20
CA ALA A 19 20.06 -26.46 18.02
C ALA A 19 19.09 -25.36 17.55
N PRO A 20 19.57 -24.17 17.18
CA PRO A 20 18.71 -23.12 16.63
C PRO A 20 18.02 -23.65 15.37
N ALA A 21 16.70 -23.50 15.29
CA ALA A 21 15.94 -23.87 14.12
C ALA A 21 16.47 -23.08 12.91
N PRO A 22 16.60 -23.68 11.71
CA PRO A 22 16.99 -22.98 10.50
C PRO A 22 16.03 -21.81 10.29
N ALA A 23 16.60 -20.59 10.10
CA ALA A 23 15.80 -19.40 9.79
C ALA A 23 14.97 -19.70 8.53
N ALA A 24 13.65 -19.53 8.63
CA ALA A 24 12.76 -19.66 7.47
C ALA A 24 13.30 -18.76 6.34
N PRO A 25 13.26 -19.21 5.07
CA PRO A 25 13.70 -18.39 3.96
C PRO A 25 12.92 -17.06 4.00
N ARG A 26 13.66 -15.97 4.10
CA ARG A 26 13.08 -14.61 4.09
C ARG A 26 12.39 -14.47 2.74
N ALA A 27 11.05 -14.44 2.73
CA ALA A 27 10.29 -14.16 1.51
C ALA A 27 10.90 -12.91 0.88
N ALA A 28 11.22 -12.97 -0.42
CA ALA A 28 11.74 -11.82 -1.14
C ALA A 28 10.81 -10.64 -0.85
N ALA A 29 11.36 -9.52 -0.37
CA ALA A 29 10.54 -8.37 -0.01
C ALA A 29 9.78 -7.94 -1.26
N ALA A 30 8.44 -7.94 -1.18
CA ALA A 30 7.58 -7.58 -2.29
C ALA A 30 7.96 -6.18 -2.82
N SER A 31 8.05 -6.04 -4.14
CA SER A 31 8.45 -4.81 -4.81
C SER A 31 7.24 -3.88 -5.02
N PRO A 32 7.38 -2.55 -4.88
CA PRO A 32 6.34 -1.60 -5.28
C PRO A 32 5.81 -1.82 -6.70
N ALA A 33 6.66 -2.28 -7.64
CA ALA A 33 6.27 -2.61 -9.01
C ALA A 33 5.23 -3.73 -9.11
N GLU A 34 5.21 -4.67 -8.16
CA GLU A 34 4.21 -5.73 -8.09
C GLU A 34 2.83 -5.19 -7.71
N PHE A 35 2.79 -4.10 -6.95
CA PHE A 35 1.56 -3.45 -6.49
C PHE A 35 1.06 -2.35 -7.41
N PHE A 36 1.82 -2.00 -8.44
CA PHE A 36 1.39 -1.08 -9.48
C PHE A 36 2.05 -1.45 -10.81
N PRO A 37 1.55 -2.50 -11.49
CA PRO A 37 2.14 -2.98 -12.74
C PRO A 37 1.92 -1.95 -13.86
N LEU A 38 2.98 -1.23 -14.25
CA LEU A 38 2.95 -0.23 -15.31
C LEU A 38 3.34 -0.87 -16.65
N ALA A 39 2.38 -0.96 -17.57
CA ALA A 39 2.61 -1.38 -18.94
C ALA A 39 1.60 -0.72 -19.89
N VAL A 40 2.01 -0.38 -21.09
CA VAL A 40 1.12 0.18 -22.11
C VAL A 40 -0.04 -0.80 -22.39
N GLY A 41 -1.26 -0.28 -22.41
CA GLY A 41 -2.48 -1.05 -22.57
C GLY A 41 -3.12 -1.55 -21.27
N ASN A 42 -2.42 -1.49 -20.11
CA ASN A 42 -3.07 -1.75 -18.82
C ASN A 42 -4.18 -0.73 -18.59
N ALA A 43 -5.27 -1.18 -17.98
CA ALA A 43 -6.44 -0.36 -17.73
C ALA A 43 -7.15 -0.77 -16.44
N TRP A 44 -7.67 0.22 -15.74
CA TRP A 44 -8.48 0.07 -14.53
C TRP A 44 -9.76 0.87 -14.69
N THR A 45 -10.91 0.24 -14.49
CA THR A 45 -12.22 0.91 -14.48
C THR A 45 -12.70 0.97 -13.05
N TYR A 46 -12.91 2.18 -12.56
CA TYR A 46 -13.39 2.44 -11.21
C TYR A 46 -14.87 2.78 -11.23
N VAL A 47 -15.57 2.37 -10.19
CA VAL A 47 -16.94 2.75 -9.86
C VAL A 47 -16.88 3.84 -8.79
N ASP A 48 -17.59 4.94 -9.00
CA ASP A 48 -17.67 6.04 -8.06
C ASP A 48 -18.75 5.75 -6.99
N GLU A 49 -18.30 5.53 -5.76
CA GLU A 49 -19.15 5.33 -4.57
C GLU A 49 -19.06 6.53 -3.60
N SER A 50 -18.63 7.69 -4.09
CA SER A 50 -18.35 8.86 -3.25
C SER A 50 -19.55 9.28 -2.40
N PRO A 51 -19.40 9.37 -1.06
CA PRO A 51 -20.52 9.75 -0.18
C PRO A 51 -21.01 11.17 -0.42
N ALA A 52 -20.13 12.06 -0.91
CA ALA A 52 -20.45 13.45 -1.24
C ALA A 52 -21.33 13.59 -2.50
N LEU A 53 -21.44 12.54 -3.33
CA LEU A 53 -22.29 12.58 -4.51
C LEU A 53 -23.74 12.26 -4.16
N PRO A 54 -24.71 12.93 -4.82
CA PRO A 54 -26.09 12.54 -4.73
C PRO A 54 -26.30 11.13 -5.29
N PRO A 55 -27.28 10.36 -4.77
CA PRO A 55 -27.45 8.93 -5.08
C PRO A 55 -27.50 8.61 -6.59
N GLU A 56 -28.15 9.49 -7.37
CA GLU A 56 -28.30 9.32 -8.82
C GLU A 56 -27.00 9.47 -9.62
N ARG A 57 -25.96 10.01 -9.01
CA ARG A 57 -24.61 10.14 -9.60
C ARG A 57 -23.63 9.08 -9.13
N ARG A 58 -24.00 8.29 -8.11
CA ARG A 58 -23.17 7.16 -7.67
C ARG A 58 -23.25 6.03 -8.68
N GLY A 59 -22.18 5.25 -8.77
CA GLY A 59 -22.07 4.15 -9.74
C GLY A 59 -21.56 4.58 -11.12
N ALA A 60 -21.28 5.88 -11.33
CA ALA A 60 -20.59 6.32 -12.53
C ALA A 60 -19.23 5.63 -12.64
N THR A 61 -18.84 5.27 -13.86
CA THR A 61 -17.55 4.59 -14.09
C THR A 61 -16.55 5.51 -14.75
N ARG A 62 -15.27 5.35 -14.40
CA ARG A 62 -14.13 6.02 -15.02
C ARG A 62 -13.05 5.01 -15.33
N THR A 63 -12.57 4.98 -16.56
CA THR A 63 -11.48 4.09 -16.97
C THR A 63 -10.18 4.88 -17.12
N VAL A 64 -9.17 4.49 -16.37
CA VAL A 64 -7.78 4.94 -16.50
C VAL A 64 -7.02 3.90 -17.32
N ARG A 65 -6.32 4.33 -18.38
CA ARG A 65 -5.56 3.44 -19.27
C ARG A 65 -4.16 3.98 -19.47
N ILE A 66 -3.15 3.12 -19.38
CA ILE A 66 -1.78 3.48 -19.77
C ILE A 66 -1.71 3.54 -21.31
N LEU A 67 -1.41 4.72 -21.83
CA LEU A 67 -1.43 5.01 -23.27
C LEU A 67 -0.07 4.78 -23.92
N GLU A 68 1.00 5.27 -23.27
CA GLU A 68 2.34 5.24 -23.83
C GLU A 68 3.42 5.24 -22.75
N ARG A 69 4.64 4.91 -23.15
CA ARG A 69 5.85 5.15 -22.36
C ARG A 69 6.63 6.30 -23.00
N THR A 70 6.88 7.34 -22.21
CA THR A 70 7.64 8.53 -22.64
C THR A 70 9.14 8.23 -22.80
N ALA A 71 9.86 9.10 -23.51
CA ALA A 71 11.31 8.93 -23.72
C ALA A 71 12.14 8.94 -22.42
N ASP A 72 11.67 9.65 -21.39
CA ASP A 72 12.28 9.72 -20.05
C ASP A 72 11.76 8.62 -19.10
N GLY A 73 11.03 7.63 -19.65
CA GLY A 73 10.67 6.39 -18.97
C GLY A 73 9.41 6.43 -18.10
N TYR A 74 8.62 7.53 -18.16
CA TYR A 74 7.32 7.56 -17.52
C TYR A 74 6.25 6.86 -18.38
N PHE A 75 5.24 6.34 -17.73
CA PHE A 75 4.03 5.83 -18.36
C PHE A 75 2.95 6.90 -18.23
N ARG A 76 2.45 7.38 -19.37
CA ARG A 76 1.35 8.36 -19.44
C ARG A 76 0.02 7.64 -19.50
N ASP A 77 -0.92 8.06 -18.67
CA ASP A 77 -2.27 7.52 -18.65
C ASP A 77 -3.30 8.45 -19.35
N SER A 78 -4.54 7.96 -19.50
CA SER A 78 -5.65 8.69 -20.13
C SER A 78 -6.13 9.89 -19.32
N ASP A 79 -5.76 9.99 -18.06
CA ASP A 79 -6.10 11.09 -17.16
C ASP A 79 -5.00 12.14 -17.05
N ARG A 80 -3.99 12.04 -17.93
CA ARG A 80 -2.79 12.88 -17.97
C ARG A 80 -1.84 12.67 -16.78
N GLY A 81 -2.00 11.58 -16.06
CA GLY A 81 -1.04 11.13 -15.06
C GLY A 81 0.23 10.61 -15.76
N GLU A 82 1.38 10.80 -15.12
CA GLU A 82 2.67 10.26 -15.57
C GLU A 82 3.31 9.52 -14.40
N LEU A 83 3.46 8.22 -14.54
CA LEU A 83 3.90 7.30 -13.48
C LEU A 83 5.19 6.59 -13.87
N ARG A 84 6.07 6.35 -12.92
CA ARG A 84 7.29 5.57 -13.11
C ARG A 84 7.58 4.72 -11.88
N VAL A 85 8.26 3.59 -12.11
CA VAL A 85 8.91 2.80 -11.05
C VAL A 85 10.42 3.02 -11.18
N ASP A 86 11.08 3.40 -10.10
CA ASP A 86 12.53 3.61 -10.01
C ASP A 86 13.19 2.72 -8.95
N GLY A 87 12.87 1.45 -8.96
CA GLY A 87 13.41 0.45 -8.05
C GLY A 87 12.77 0.47 -6.65
N ALA A 88 12.88 1.56 -5.93
CA ALA A 88 12.38 1.67 -4.56
C ALA A 88 10.95 2.20 -4.46
N CYS A 89 10.48 2.99 -5.45
CA CYS A 89 9.16 3.62 -5.40
C CYS A 89 8.42 3.56 -6.75
N VAL A 90 7.08 3.55 -6.66
CA VAL A 90 6.19 4.03 -7.71
C VAL A 90 5.96 5.51 -7.44
N HIS A 91 6.15 6.35 -8.44
CA HIS A 91 6.00 7.80 -8.28
C HIS A 91 5.45 8.48 -9.53
N ASP A 92 4.81 9.62 -9.35
CA ASP A 92 4.52 10.59 -10.40
C ASP A 92 5.65 11.64 -10.50
N ARG A 93 5.44 12.74 -11.22
CA ARG A 93 6.45 13.81 -11.38
C ARG A 93 6.83 14.51 -10.06
N LEU A 94 5.96 14.47 -9.05
CA LEU A 94 6.10 15.22 -7.80
C LEU A 94 6.09 14.31 -6.57
N ARG A 95 5.35 13.19 -6.63
CA ARG A 95 5.00 12.37 -5.48
C ARG A 95 5.59 10.98 -5.58
N ARG A 96 6.05 10.49 -4.46
CA ARG A 96 6.33 9.07 -4.26
C ARG A 96 5.07 8.43 -3.68
N LEU A 97 4.39 7.60 -4.48
CA LEU A 97 3.05 7.08 -4.17
C LEU A 97 3.09 5.79 -3.35
N LEU A 98 4.08 4.95 -3.60
CA LEU A 98 4.27 3.67 -2.90
C LEU A 98 5.77 3.36 -2.87
N CYS A 99 6.36 3.22 -1.69
CA CYS A 99 7.81 3.03 -1.51
C CYS A 99 8.14 1.78 -0.69
N ALA A 100 9.22 1.10 -1.05
CA ALA A 100 9.82 0.04 -0.26
C ALA A 100 10.58 0.61 0.97
N PRO A 101 10.71 -0.17 2.06
CA PRO A 101 10.14 -1.51 2.25
C PRO A 101 8.63 -1.45 2.46
N LEU A 102 7.89 -2.44 1.92
CA LEU A 102 6.43 -2.53 2.11
C LEU A 102 6.13 -3.09 3.51
N ALA A 103 6.33 -2.27 4.52
CA ALA A 103 6.15 -2.62 5.93
C ALA A 103 5.25 -1.60 6.61
N GLN A 104 4.32 -2.06 7.44
CA GLN A 104 3.43 -1.17 8.20
C GLN A 104 4.24 -0.19 9.05
N GLY A 105 3.84 1.09 9.03
CA GLY A 105 4.51 2.18 9.71
C GLY A 105 5.69 2.79 8.94
N GLN A 106 6.07 2.26 7.77
CA GLN A 106 7.04 2.90 6.89
C GLN A 106 6.52 4.26 6.42
N GLN A 107 7.35 5.30 6.53
CA GLN A 107 6.96 6.68 6.22
C GLN A 107 7.92 7.33 5.23
N TRP A 108 7.39 8.26 4.42
CA TRP A 108 8.15 9.15 3.55
C TRP A 108 7.38 10.44 3.30
N SER A 109 8.00 11.39 2.62
CA SER A 109 7.35 12.65 2.25
C SER A 109 7.69 13.06 0.82
N SER A 110 6.82 13.84 0.21
CA SER A 110 7.01 14.47 -1.10
C SER A 110 6.71 15.95 -1.01
N VAL A 111 7.65 16.78 -1.48
CA VAL A 111 7.43 18.22 -1.62
C VAL A 111 6.69 18.45 -2.93
N VAL A 112 5.43 18.88 -2.85
CA VAL A 112 4.56 19.04 -4.03
C VAL A 112 4.49 20.49 -4.50
N SER A 113 4.85 21.43 -3.64
CA SER A 113 5.04 22.84 -3.97
C SER A 113 5.93 23.52 -2.94
N ALA A 114 6.27 24.81 -3.15
CA ALA A 114 7.05 25.60 -2.18
C ALA A 114 6.42 25.69 -0.78
N SER A 115 5.09 25.55 -0.68
CA SER A 115 4.33 25.65 0.56
C SER A 115 3.63 24.36 0.99
N SER A 116 3.80 23.26 0.24
CA SER A 116 3.05 22.02 0.49
C SER A 116 3.94 20.80 0.46
N THR A 117 3.89 20.03 1.54
CA THR A 117 4.53 18.72 1.69
C THR A 117 3.48 17.69 2.07
N GLU A 118 3.40 16.64 1.26
CA GLU A 118 2.59 15.47 1.58
C GLU A 118 3.41 14.47 2.39
N ARG A 119 2.81 13.90 3.43
CA ARG A 119 3.40 12.86 4.27
C ARG A 119 2.65 11.57 4.04
N TYR A 120 3.40 10.51 3.78
CA TYR A 120 2.90 9.20 3.45
C TYR A 120 3.28 8.20 4.53
N GLU A 121 2.42 7.21 4.73
CA GLU A 121 2.71 6.04 5.54
C GLU A 121 2.09 4.78 4.94
N ILE A 122 2.71 3.64 5.12
CA ILE A 122 2.07 2.35 4.92
C ILE A 122 1.21 2.07 6.15
N ALA A 123 -0.09 2.30 6.02
CA ALA A 123 -1.06 2.16 7.10
C ALA A 123 -1.35 0.69 7.43
N ALA A 124 -1.27 -0.21 6.42
CA ALA A 124 -1.45 -1.63 6.62
C ALA A 124 -0.81 -2.46 5.50
N VAL A 125 -0.49 -3.71 5.80
CA VAL A 125 0.00 -4.74 4.85
C VAL A 125 -0.71 -6.06 5.09
N GLY A 126 -0.90 -6.84 4.02
CA GLY A 126 -1.54 -8.16 4.10
C GLY A 126 -3.05 -8.09 4.24
N GLU A 127 -3.67 -6.94 4.01
CA GLU A 127 -5.13 -6.78 4.09
C GLU A 127 -5.84 -7.48 2.93
N THR A 128 -7.13 -7.71 3.13
CA THR A 128 -8.05 -8.12 2.08
C THR A 128 -8.90 -6.94 1.66
N ALA A 129 -9.04 -6.72 0.35
CA ALA A 129 -9.94 -5.73 -0.23
C ALA A 129 -11.03 -6.42 -1.06
N GLU A 130 -12.28 -6.02 -0.86
CA GLU A 130 -13.42 -6.46 -1.68
C GLU A 130 -13.89 -5.28 -2.51
N THR A 131 -14.10 -5.51 -3.81
CA THR A 131 -14.57 -4.53 -4.80
C THR A 131 -15.47 -5.24 -5.81
N PRO A 132 -16.21 -4.54 -6.66
CA PRO A 132 -16.96 -5.16 -7.75
C PRO A 132 -16.09 -6.00 -8.72
N ALA A 133 -14.79 -5.69 -8.83
CA ALA A 133 -13.84 -6.49 -9.63
C ALA A 133 -13.44 -7.82 -8.97
N GLY A 134 -13.75 -8.03 -7.68
CA GLY A 134 -13.45 -9.25 -6.95
C GLY A 134 -12.83 -9.01 -5.57
N ARG A 135 -12.36 -10.10 -4.96
CA ARG A 135 -11.65 -10.13 -3.68
C ARG A 135 -10.15 -10.22 -3.94
N PHE A 136 -9.40 -9.32 -3.30
CA PHE A 136 -7.95 -9.21 -3.41
C PHE A 136 -7.30 -9.42 -2.03
N GLU A 137 -6.33 -10.32 -1.95
CA GLU A 137 -5.61 -10.64 -0.72
C GLU A 137 -4.19 -10.08 -0.78
N GLY A 138 -3.55 -9.91 0.38
CA GLY A 138 -2.18 -9.40 0.47
C GLY A 138 -2.03 -7.93 0.09
N CYS A 139 -3.09 -7.14 0.19
CA CYS A 139 -3.09 -5.73 -0.18
C CYS A 139 -2.19 -4.89 0.74
N VAL A 140 -1.67 -3.80 0.19
CA VAL A 140 -0.95 -2.74 0.90
C VAL A 140 -1.78 -1.47 0.86
N ARG A 141 -1.99 -0.85 2.03
CA ARG A 141 -2.71 0.40 2.14
C ARG A 141 -1.77 1.53 2.52
N VAL A 142 -1.74 2.55 1.67
CA VAL A 142 -0.95 3.77 1.84
C VAL A 142 -1.88 4.91 2.18
N ARG A 143 -1.52 5.70 3.18
CA ARG A 143 -2.19 6.92 3.56
C ARG A 143 -1.28 8.11 3.37
N ALA A 144 -1.79 9.16 2.73
CA ALA A 144 -1.10 10.43 2.54
C ALA A 144 -1.88 11.54 3.25
N HIS A 145 -1.14 12.42 3.93
CA HIS A 145 -1.67 13.60 4.60
C HIS A 145 -1.08 14.86 3.96
N ASN A 146 -1.96 15.81 3.67
CA ASN A 146 -1.57 17.14 3.21
C ASN A 146 -2.29 18.20 4.03
N ARG A 147 -1.54 19.06 4.71
CA ARG A 147 -2.10 20.19 5.44
C ARG A 147 -2.59 21.26 4.47
N ALA A 148 -3.90 21.46 4.41
CA ALA A 148 -4.55 22.44 3.55
C ALA A 148 -4.79 23.80 4.24
N GLY A 149 -4.72 23.85 5.57
CA GLY A 149 -4.93 25.06 6.37
C GLY A 149 -4.55 24.85 7.83
N PRO A 150 -4.72 25.86 8.70
CA PRO A 150 -4.37 25.77 10.12
C PRO A 150 -5.10 24.63 10.84
N THR A 151 -6.36 24.38 10.48
CA THR A 151 -7.24 23.37 11.10
C THR A 151 -7.78 22.35 10.10
N THR A 152 -7.20 22.31 8.88
CA THR A 152 -7.69 21.44 7.80
C THR A 152 -6.57 20.57 7.29
N ASP A 153 -6.77 19.26 7.34
CA ASP A 153 -5.93 18.26 6.71
C ASP A 153 -6.74 17.52 5.62
N ASN A 154 -6.14 17.36 4.43
CA ASN A 154 -6.64 16.46 3.41
C ASN A 154 -5.93 15.11 3.55
N VAL A 155 -6.71 14.06 3.45
CA VAL A 155 -6.20 12.69 3.52
C VAL A 155 -6.58 11.96 2.23
N LEU A 156 -5.59 11.30 1.65
CA LEU A 156 -5.75 10.35 0.55
C LEU A 156 -5.36 8.96 1.05
N GLU A 157 -6.18 7.97 0.82
CA GLU A 157 -5.85 6.58 1.10
C GLU A 157 -6.02 5.74 -0.16
N ILE A 158 -4.99 4.94 -0.47
CA ILE A 158 -5.00 4.04 -1.63
C ILE A 158 -4.68 2.63 -1.15
N THR A 159 -5.55 1.68 -1.50
CA THR A 159 -5.30 0.25 -1.32
C THR A 159 -4.81 -0.34 -2.63
N TYR A 160 -3.63 -0.93 -2.61
CA TYR A 160 -2.99 -1.60 -3.75
C TYR A 160 -3.07 -3.11 -3.58
N ALA A 161 -3.47 -3.82 -4.64
CA ALA A 161 -3.46 -5.28 -4.70
C ALA A 161 -2.26 -5.79 -5.53
N PRO A 162 -1.59 -6.87 -5.09
CA PRO A 162 -0.46 -7.44 -5.81
C PRO A 162 -0.87 -7.90 -7.22
N GLY A 163 -0.06 -7.59 -8.22
CA GLY A 163 -0.31 -7.93 -9.62
C GLY A 163 -1.44 -7.15 -10.31
N VAL A 164 -2.16 -6.29 -9.58
CA VAL A 164 -3.34 -5.57 -10.08
C VAL A 164 -3.13 -4.05 -10.08
N GLY A 165 -2.71 -3.46 -8.97
CA GLY A 165 -2.60 -2.02 -8.82
C GLY A 165 -3.58 -1.45 -7.81
N PRO A 166 -3.95 -0.15 -7.91
CA PRO A 166 -4.91 0.48 -7.02
C PRO A 166 -6.30 -0.16 -7.16
N VAL A 167 -6.85 -0.69 -6.07
CA VAL A 167 -8.20 -1.33 -6.04
C VAL A 167 -9.22 -0.47 -5.30
N ARG A 168 -8.76 0.46 -4.44
CA ARG A 168 -9.61 1.43 -3.75
C ARG A 168 -8.85 2.73 -3.57
N ILE A 169 -9.55 3.84 -3.81
CA ILE A 169 -9.02 5.20 -3.66
C ILE A 169 -10.05 5.98 -2.87
N GLU A 170 -9.65 6.52 -1.73
CA GLU A 170 -10.53 7.27 -0.84
C GLU A 170 -9.89 8.60 -0.46
N THR A 171 -10.68 9.67 -0.42
CA THR A 171 -10.23 10.95 0.12
C THR A 171 -11.26 11.48 1.12
N TRP A 172 -10.74 12.18 2.13
CA TRP A 172 -11.54 12.93 3.07
C TRP A 172 -10.79 14.16 3.57
N ALA A 173 -11.52 15.15 4.03
CA ALA A 173 -10.97 16.27 4.76
C ALA A 173 -11.19 16.07 6.26
N VAL A 174 -10.24 16.51 7.08
CA VAL A 174 -10.40 16.65 8.52
C VAL A 174 -10.39 18.14 8.82
N VAL A 175 -11.53 18.68 9.24
CA VAL A 175 -11.72 20.10 9.53
C VAL A 175 -12.07 20.25 11.01
N GLU A 176 -11.22 20.90 11.79
CA GLU A 176 -11.42 21.06 13.24
C GLU A 176 -11.70 19.73 13.96
N GLY A 177 -11.03 18.64 13.51
CA GLY A 177 -11.22 17.29 14.04
C GLY A 177 -12.41 16.50 13.47
N ASN A 178 -13.27 17.14 12.68
CA ASN A 178 -14.41 16.47 12.04
C ASN A 178 -14.00 15.88 10.68
N VAL A 179 -14.37 14.63 10.45
CA VAL A 179 -14.09 13.90 9.19
C VAL A 179 -15.21 14.15 8.19
N ALA A 180 -14.85 14.67 7.01
CA ALA A 180 -15.74 14.89 5.88
C ALA A 180 -15.31 14.03 4.69
N PRO A 181 -15.91 12.84 4.47
CA PRO A 181 -15.62 11.99 3.31
C PRO A 181 -15.93 12.72 2.00
N GLN A 182 -15.04 12.59 1.01
CA GLN A 182 -15.16 13.27 -0.27
C GLN A 182 -15.31 12.29 -1.42
N VAL A 183 -14.25 11.53 -1.70
CA VAL A 183 -14.19 10.58 -2.82
C VAL A 183 -14.10 9.16 -2.29
N ARG A 184 -14.79 8.24 -2.96
CA ARG A 184 -14.58 6.81 -2.85
C ARG A 184 -14.72 6.19 -4.23
N ALA A 185 -13.60 5.75 -4.79
CA ALA A 185 -13.55 5.02 -6.05
C ALA A 185 -13.07 3.59 -5.78
N VAL A 186 -13.84 2.61 -6.23
CA VAL A 186 -13.52 1.19 -6.08
C VAL A 186 -13.35 0.53 -7.43
N LEU A 187 -12.46 -0.45 -7.53
CA LEU A 187 -12.18 -1.13 -8.79
C LEU A 187 -13.39 -1.96 -9.24
N GLY A 188 -13.95 -1.63 -10.41
CA GLY A 188 -15.06 -2.35 -11.04
C GLY A 188 -14.58 -3.43 -11.99
N SER A 189 -13.49 -3.17 -12.73
CA SER A 189 -12.82 -4.14 -13.59
C SER A 189 -11.41 -3.66 -13.94
N TYR A 190 -10.56 -4.57 -14.41
CA TYR A 190 -9.20 -4.22 -14.81
C TYR A 190 -8.69 -5.12 -15.93
N ARG A 191 -7.66 -4.64 -16.62
CA ARG A 191 -6.84 -5.39 -17.55
C ARG A 191 -5.38 -5.05 -17.30
N VAL A 192 -4.60 -6.01 -16.81
CA VAL A 192 -3.15 -5.90 -16.60
C VAL A 192 -2.43 -7.09 -17.22
N GLY A 193 -1.19 -6.88 -17.67
CA GLY A 193 -0.39 -7.94 -18.30
C GLY A 193 -0.75 -8.23 -19.74
N GLY A 194 -1.31 -7.28 -20.49
CA GLY A 194 -1.50 -7.40 -21.94
C GLY A 194 -0.13 -7.54 -22.64
N LYS A 195 0.17 -8.75 -23.17
CA LYS A 195 1.14 -8.97 -24.24
C LYS A 195 0.47 -8.70 -25.56
#